data_e8b92d27e31821a6be341e0e83f5587b
#
_entry.id   e8b92d27e31821a6be341e0e83f5587b
#
_cell.length_a   1.000
_cell.length_b   1.000
_cell.length_c   1.000
_cell.angle_alpha   90.00
_cell.angle_beta   90.00
_cell.angle_gamma   90.00
#
_symmetry.space_group_name_H-M   'P 1'
#
loop_
_entity.id
_entity.type
_entity.pdbx_description
1 polymer ?
#
loop_
_entity_poly.entity_id
_entity_poly.type
_entity_poly.pdbx_seq_one_letter_code
_entity_poly.pdbx_strand_id
1 'polypeptide(L)'
;SKLEKYAGCPFSYFIQYGLKAQERKEYSFTAPDLGSFVHNILDIFSKSLNKDKLNWHEINEDYIRVKVSIIVDEMVSKIPGFILNSSERYKYLAYRLKKMLISAINIISMQIKQGNFEPVDYEVSFRKNGKYPPIKLTLNNGEEITLVGQIDRIDELEKDDSKYIRIVDYKSGDKSINLTEVYY
;
A
#
# COMPACT_ATOMS: atom_id res chain seq x y z
N SER A 1 26.31 -12.30 -6.38
CA SER A 1 25.91 -13.50 -7.13
C SER A 1 26.13 -14.78 -6.30
N LYS A 2 25.58 -15.93 -6.74
CA LYS A 2 25.81 -17.22 -6.09
C LYS A 2 27.30 -17.62 -6.17
N LEU A 3 27.97 -17.30 -7.27
CA LEU A 3 29.38 -17.56 -7.45
C LEU A 3 30.27 -16.75 -6.51
N GLU A 4 29.97 -15.48 -6.33
CA GLU A 4 30.68 -14.61 -5.37
C GLU A 4 30.53 -15.13 -3.94
N LYS A 5 29.32 -15.59 -3.57
CA LYS A 5 29.07 -16.18 -2.26
C LYS A 5 29.88 -17.47 -2.05
N TYR A 6 29.96 -18.32 -3.07
CA TYR A 6 30.75 -19.53 -3.04
C TYR A 6 32.25 -19.21 -2.95
N ALA A 7 32.74 -18.27 -3.75
CA ALA A 7 34.13 -17.85 -3.73
C ALA A 7 34.52 -17.20 -2.40
N GLY A 8 33.61 -16.44 -1.78
CA GLY A 8 33.86 -15.82 -0.48
C GLY A 8 33.84 -16.81 0.69
N CYS A 9 32.91 -17.75 0.71
CA CYS A 9 32.83 -18.79 1.72
C CYS A 9 31.96 -19.96 1.26
N PRO A 10 32.54 -21.10 0.84
CA PRO A 10 31.82 -22.30 0.42
C PRO A 10 30.85 -22.83 1.47
N PHE A 11 31.22 -22.76 2.76
CA PHE A 11 30.35 -23.16 3.85
C PHE A 11 29.10 -22.29 3.97
N SER A 12 29.24 -20.97 3.88
CA SER A 12 28.11 -20.05 3.88
C SER A 12 27.19 -20.29 2.68
N TYR A 13 27.76 -20.59 1.51
CA TYR A 13 27.02 -20.99 0.33
C TYR A 13 26.22 -22.28 0.56
N PHE A 14 26.87 -23.30 1.12
CA PHE A 14 26.23 -24.58 1.44
C PHE A 14 25.06 -24.42 2.42
N ILE A 15 25.25 -23.65 3.49
CA ILE A 15 24.17 -23.36 4.46
C ILE A 15 22.99 -22.69 3.77
N GLN A 16 23.23 -21.66 2.96
CA GLN A 16 22.18 -20.84 2.36
C GLN A 16 21.50 -21.54 1.18
N TYR A 17 22.24 -22.20 0.31
CA TYR A 17 21.70 -22.75 -0.95
C TYR A 17 21.59 -24.29 -0.95
N GLY A 18 22.41 -24.99 -0.19
CA GLY A 18 22.34 -26.43 -0.02
C GLY A 18 21.30 -26.79 1.04
N LEU A 19 21.49 -26.35 2.25
CA LEU A 19 20.56 -26.62 3.36
C LEU A 19 19.32 -25.71 3.35
N LYS A 20 19.37 -24.63 2.57
CA LYS A 20 18.30 -23.61 2.54
C LYS A 20 17.95 -23.09 3.94
N ALA A 21 18.97 -23.07 4.84
CA ALA A 21 18.81 -22.55 6.17
C ALA A 21 18.43 -21.07 6.07
N GLN A 22 17.34 -20.70 6.68
CA GLN A 22 16.92 -19.32 6.84
C GLN A 22 17.10 -18.96 8.31
N GLU A 23 17.55 -17.74 8.57
CA GLU A 23 17.49 -17.21 9.93
C GLU A 23 16.06 -17.35 10.45
N ARG A 24 15.93 -17.80 11.69
CA ARG A 24 14.64 -17.85 12.36
C ARG A 24 14.06 -16.43 12.32
N LYS A 25 13.05 -16.22 11.50
CA LYS A 25 12.35 -14.94 11.48
C LYS A 25 11.78 -14.71 12.89
N GLU A 26 12.46 -13.91 13.69
CA GLU A 26 11.77 -13.24 14.77
C GLU A 26 10.73 -12.37 14.10
N TYR A 27 9.47 -12.65 14.38
CA TYR A 27 8.37 -11.85 13.88
C TYR A 27 8.48 -10.44 14.48
N SER A 28 9.26 -9.60 13.83
CA SER A 28 9.32 -8.17 14.10
C SER A 28 8.54 -7.46 13.00
N PHE A 29 7.63 -6.59 13.39
CA PHE A 29 6.88 -5.76 12.47
C PHE A 29 7.84 -4.71 11.90
N THR A 30 8.27 -4.90 10.66
CA THR A 30 9.26 -4.03 10.00
C THR A 30 8.59 -2.83 9.32
N ALA A 31 9.34 -1.81 8.94
CA ALA A 31 8.80 -0.63 8.25
C ALA A 31 8.11 -0.98 6.90
N PRO A 32 8.60 -1.91 6.05
CA PRO A 32 7.87 -2.38 4.88
C PRO A 32 6.56 -3.08 5.22
N ASP A 33 6.51 -3.86 6.32
CA ASP A 33 5.27 -4.51 6.76
C ASP A 33 4.23 -3.46 7.18
N LEU A 34 4.68 -2.38 7.82
CA LEU A 34 3.85 -1.24 8.19
C LEU A 34 3.26 -0.55 6.96
N GLY A 35 4.08 -0.29 5.93
CA GLY A 35 3.61 0.29 4.66
C GLY A 35 2.50 -0.55 4.03
N SER A 36 2.78 -1.83 3.82
CA SER A 36 1.80 -2.78 3.27
C SER A 36 0.52 -2.89 4.11
N PHE A 37 0.65 -2.82 5.44
CA PHE A 37 -0.48 -2.84 6.35
C PHE A 37 -1.37 -1.61 6.20
N VAL A 38 -0.76 -0.42 6.09
CA VAL A 38 -1.49 0.85 5.88
C VAL A 38 -2.23 0.83 4.54
N HIS A 39 -1.57 0.44 3.44
CA HIS A 39 -2.20 0.33 2.12
C HIS A 39 -3.38 -0.65 2.14
N ASN A 40 -3.21 -1.82 2.74
CA ASN A 40 -4.29 -2.80 2.87
C ASN A 40 -5.51 -2.24 3.64
N ILE A 41 -5.28 -1.47 4.69
CA ILE A 41 -6.39 -0.86 5.45
C ILE A 41 -7.10 0.20 4.62
N LEU A 42 -6.37 1.04 3.89
CA LEU A 42 -6.95 2.05 3.01
C LEU A 42 -7.80 1.39 1.91
N ASP A 43 -7.33 0.31 1.32
CA ASP A 43 -8.08 -0.47 0.34
C ASP A 43 -9.36 -1.08 0.93
N ILE A 44 -9.25 -1.77 2.08
CA ILE A 44 -10.40 -2.38 2.75
C ILE A 44 -11.42 -1.30 3.16
N PHE A 45 -10.95 -0.17 3.70
CA PHE A 45 -11.82 0.95 4.07
C PHE A 45 -12.57 1.48 2.85
N SER A 46 -11.87 1.76 1.76
CA SER A 46 -12.46 2.27 0.53
C SER A 46 -13.48 1.31 -0.08
N LYS A 47 -13.16 0.02 -0.13
CA LYS A 47 -14.09 -1.03 -0.58
C LYS A 47 -15.30 -1.18 0.35
N SER A 48 -15.12 -0.91 1.65
CA SER A 48 -16.22 -0.96 2.60
C SER A 48 -17.26 0.15 2.39
N LEU A 49 -16.85 1.32 1.90
CA LEU A 49 -17.78 2.40 1.54
C LEU A 49 -18.77 1.94 0.47
N ASN A 50 -18.24 1.32 -0.60
CA ASN A 50 -19.09 0.76 -1.67
C ASN A 50 -20.06 -0.30 -1.13
N LYS A 51 -19.62 -1.15 -0.21
CA LYS A 51 -20.44 -2.18 0.43
C LYS A 51 -21.55 -1.57 1.31
N ASP A 52 -21.22 -0.51 2.03
CA ASP A 52 -22.15 0.22 2.90
C ASP A 52 -23.02 1.22 2.09
N LYS A 53 -22.84 1.27 0.75
CA LYS A 53 -23.52 2.21 -0.18
C LYS A 53 -23.31 3.67 0.21
N LEU A 54 -22.11 4.00 0.70
CA LEU A 54 -21.67 5.34 1.06
C LEU A 54 -20.59 5.79 0.08
N ASN A 55 -20.52 7.10 -0.13
CA ASN A 55 -19.39 7.72 -0.85
C ASN A 55 -18.53 8.55 0.11
N TRP A 56 -17.38 9.01 -0.38
CA TRP A 56 -16.44 9.81 0.41
C TRP A 56 -17.01 11.16 0.88
N HIS A 57 -18.02 11.70 0.19
CA HIS A 57 -18.66 12.97 0.57
C HIS A 57 -19.62 12.80 1.75
N GLU A 58 -20.18 11.62 1.94
CA GLU A 58 -21.22 11.34 2.95
C GLU A 58 -20.65 10.93 4.31
N ILE A 59 -19.41 10.44 4.35
CA ILE A 59 -18.82 9.97 5.61
C ILE A 59 -18.39 11.12 6.50
N ASN A 60 -18.58 10.92 7.81
CA ASN A 60 -18.13 11.83 8.86
C ASN A 60 -17.00 11.22 9.69
N GLU A 61 -16.42 12.02 10.59
CA GLU A 61 -15.30 11.58 11.43
C GLU A 61 -15.67 10.40 12.35
N ASP A 62 -16.90 10.34 12.85
CA ASP A 62 -17.33 9.24 13.73
C ASP A 62 -17.43 7.93 12.96
N TYR A 63 -17.96 7.95 11.73
CA TYR A 63 -17.96 6.78 10.85
C TYR A 63 -16.53 6.29 10.59
N ILE A 64 -15.62 7.21 10.23
CA ILE A 64 -14.22 6.89 9.96
C ILE A 64 -13.59 6.23 11.19
N ARG A 65 -13.78 6.81 12.38
CA ARG A 65 -13.23 6.32 13.65
C ARG A 65 -13.69 4.91 13.95
N VAL A 66 -14.98 4.65 13.87
CA VAL A 66 -15.56 3.33 14.14
C VAL A 66 -15.09 2.31 13.11
N LYS A 67 -15.20 2.64 11.82
CA LYS A 67 -14.88 1.71 10.74
C LYS A 67 -13.40 1.34 10.71
N VAL A 68 -12.50 2.31 10.85
CA VAL A 68 -11.04 2.08 10.92
C VAL A 68 -10.70 1.21 12.13
N SER A 69 -11.33 1.46 13.29
CA SER A 69 -11.08 0.65 14.48
C SER A 69 -11.44 -0.82 14.24
N ILE A 70 -12.59 -1.10 13.64
CA ILE A 70 -13.02 -2.47 13.31
C ILE A 70 -12.02 -3.13 12.33
N ILE A 71 -11.68 -2.44 11.23
CA ILE A 71 -10.79 -2.98 10.20
C ILE A 71 -9.41 -3.30 10.80
N VAL A 72 -8.85 -2.38 11.59
CA VAL A 72 -7.53 -2.59 12.23
C VAL A 72 -7.58 -3.78 13.18
N ASP A 73 -8.62 -3.90 14.03
CA ASP A 73 -8.74 -5.01 14.97
C ASP A 73 -8.87 -6.36 14.25
N GLU A 74 -9.65 -6.42 13.17
CA GLU A 74 -9.75 -7.63 12.33
C GLU A 74 -8.42 -7.98 11.66
N MET A 75 -7.68 -7.01 11.15
CA MET A 75 -6.39 -7.26 10.51
C MET A 75 -5.33 -7.69 11.52
N VAL A 76 -5.28 -7.03 12.67
CA VAL A 76 -4.38 -7.39 13.77
C VAL A 76 -4.64 -8.81 14.26
N SER A 77 -5.90 -9.23 14.36
CA SER A 77 -6.26 -10.60 14.79
C SER A 77 -5.81 -11.69 13.82
N LYS A 78 -5.63 -11.35 12.54
CA LYS A 78 -5.19 -12.28 11.48
C LYS A 78 -3.66 -12.45 11.40
N ILE A 79 -2.89 -11.61 12.08
CA ILE A 79 -1.43 -11.72 12.11
C ILE A 79 -1.05 -12.97 12.92
N PRO A 80 -0.29 -13.93 12.32
CA PRO A 80 0.09 -15.15 13.02
C PRO A 80 0.88 -14.85 14.29
N GLY A 81 0.51 -15.54 15.38
CA GLY A 81 1.21 -15.44 16.67
C GLY A 81 0.69 -14.36 17.62
N PHE A 82 -0.41 -13.66 17.29
CA PHE A 82 -0.98 -12.61 18.17
C PHE A 82 0.07 -11.58 18.66
N ILE A 83 1.12 -11.36 17.86
CA ILE A 83 2.26 -10.54 18.26
C ILE A 83 1.84 -9.14 18.68
N LEU A 84 0.85 -8.57 18.00
CA LEU A 84 0.33 -7.24 18.34
C LEU A 84 -0.54 -7.22 19.63
N ASN A 85 -0.96 -8.38 20.12
CA ASN A 85 -1.67 -8.50 21.40
C ASN A 85 -0.85 -9.09 22.55
N SER A 86 0.38 -9.57 22.27
CA SER A 86 1.20 -10.32 23.23
C SER A 86 1.96 -9.46 24.23
N SER A 87 2.10 -8.17 23.99
CA SER A 87 2.77 -7.25 24.92
C SER A 87 2.15 -5.85 24.90
N GLU A 88 2.30 -5.10 25.98
CA GLU A 88 1.83 -3.71 26.08
C GLU A 88 2.44 -2.81 25.00
N ARG A 89 3.67 -3.11 24.58
CA ARG A 89 4.35 -2.41 23.46
C ARG A 89 3.56 -2.54 22.15
N TYR A 90 3.07 -3.74 21.83
CA TYR A 90 2.32 -3.98 20.60
C TYR A 90 0.91 -3.42 20.67
N LYS A 91 0.25 -3.45 21.82
CA LYS A 91 -1.04 -2.78 22.04
C LYS A 91 -0.91 -1.29 21.81
N TYR A 92 0.17 -0.68 22.31
CA TYR A 92 0.46 0.74 22.09
C TYR A 92 0.74 1.03 20.61
N LEU A 93 1.46 0.15 19.90
CA LEU A 93 1.68 0.28 18.47
C LEU A 93 0.37 0.24 17.68
N ALA A 94 -0.49 -0.74 17.95
CA ALA A 94 -1.80 -0.86 17.32
C ALA A 94 -2.67 0.40 17.58
N TYR A 95 -2.65 0.93 18.81
CA TYR A 95 -3.32 2.17 19.14
C TYR A 95 -2.79 3.35 18.33
N ARG A 96 -1.46 3.51 18.22
CA ARG A 96 -0.84 4.55 17.41
C ARG A 96 -1.19 4.43 15.93
N LEU A 97 -1.20 3.21 15.40
CA LEU A 97 -1.60 2.91 14.03
C LEU A 97 -3.05 3.32 13.76
N LYS A 98 -3.98 2.96 14.64
CA LYS A 98 -5.37 3.40 14.54
C LYS A 98 -5.47 4.91 14.47
N LYS A 99 -4.80 5.60 15.38
CA LYS A 99 -4.82 7.08 15.44
C LYS A 99 -4.28 7.72 14.17
N MET A 100 -3.16 7.21 13.66
CA MET A 100 -2.56 7.66 12.41
C MET A 100 -3.48 7.42 11.21
N LEU A 101 -4.07 6.24 11.10
CA LEU A 101 -4.98 5.88 10.01
C LEU A 101 -6.28 6.70 10.03
N ILE A 102 -6.86 6.92 11.20
CA ILE A 102 -8.03 7.79 11.35
C ILE A 102 -7.69 9.20 10.85
N SER A 103 -6.54 9.75 11.26
CA SER A 103 -6.09 11.07 10.80
C SER A 103 -5.85 11.10 9.28
N ALA A 104 -5.18 10.09 8.74
CA ALA A 104 -4.91 10.01 7.30
C ALA A 104 -6.20 9.91 6.47
N ILE A 105 -7.14 9.06 6.87
CA ILE A 105 -8.43 8.90 6.16
C ILE A 105 -9.29 10.16 6.27
N ASN A 106 -9.25 10.87 7.40
CA ASN A 106 -9.92 12.16 7.52
C ASN A 106 -9.33 13.19 6.54
N ILE A 107 -7.99 13.27 6.41
CA ILE A 107 -7.34 14.17 5.46
C ILE A 107 -7.72 13.79 4.02
N ILE A 108 -7.71 12.50 3.67
CA ILE A 108 -8.14 12.01 2.35
C ILE A 108 -9.59 12.40 2.08
N SER A 109 -10.49 12.16 3.04
CA SER A 109 -11.91 12.54 2.93
C SER A 109 -12.08 14.06 2.72
N MET A 110 -11.35 14.87 3.47
CA MET A 110 -11.38 16.33 3.30
C MET A 110 -10.89 16.75 1.91
N GLN A 111 -9.81 16.18 1.42
CA GLN A 111 -9.27 16.46 0.08
C GLN A 111 -10.26 16.10 -1.03
N ILE A 112 -10.92 14.95 -0.91
CA ILE A 112 -11.93 14.52 -1.87
C ILE A 112 -13.13 15.48 -1.84
N LYS A 113 -13.63 15.83 -0.65
CA LYS A 113 -14.75 16.78 -0.47
C LYS A 113 -14.48 18.18 -1.00
N GLN A 114 -13.23 18.61 -1.04
CA GLN A 114 -12.84 19.92 -1.58
C GLN A 114 -12.67 19.94 -3.09
N GLY A 115 -12.57 18.76 -3.73
CA GLY A 115 -12.37 18.61 -5.16
C GLY A 115 -13.56 18.02 -5.87
N ASN A 116 -13.44 17.91 -7.20
CA ASN A 116 -14.45 17.28 -8.07
C ASN A 116 -13.99 15.91 -8.58
N PHE A 117 -12.84 15.43 -8.12
CA PHE A 117 -12.35 14.11 -8.48
C PHE A 117 -12.95 13.05 -7.55
N GLU A 118 -13.53 12.01 -8.15
CA GLU A 118 -14.10 10.88 -7.42
C GLU A 118 -13.18 9.66 -7.50
N PRO A 119 -12.85 9.02 -6.39
CA PRO A 119 -12.11 7.77 -6.41
C PRO A 119 -12.94 6.66 -7.06
N VAL A 120 -12.39 6.08 -8.13
CA VAL A 120 -13.08 5.03 -8.91
C VAL A 120 -12.45 3.66 -8.73
N ASP A 121 -11.15 3.61 -8.36
CA ASP A 121 -10.44 2.33 -8.26
C ASP A 121 -9.30 2.37 -7.23
N TYR A 122 -9.01 1.21 -6.62
CA TYR A 122 -8.01 1.07 -5.57
C TYR A 122 -7.17 -0.19 -5.79
N GLU A 123 -5.88 -0.14 -5.41
CA GLU A 123 -4.94 -1.27 -5.49
C GLU A 123 -4.94 -1.94 -6.88
N VAL A 124 -4.88 -1.10 -7.91
CA VAL A 124 -5.01 -1.53 -9.30
C VAL A 124 -3.71 -2.08 -9.81
N SER A 125 -3.67 -3.39 -10.08
CA SER A 125 -2.49 -4.03 -10.65
C SER A 125 -2.51 -4.02 -12.18
N PHE A 126 -1.39 -3.60 -12.78
CA PHE A 126 -1.11 -3.76 -14.22
C PHE A 126 0.03 -4.77 -14.41
N ARG A 127 -0.38 -6.01 -14.68
CA ARG A 127 0.51 -7.17 -14.86
C ARG A 127 -0.22 -8.26 -15.64
N LYS A 128 0.49 -9.31 -16.09
CA LYS A 128 -0.04 -10.39 -16.95
C LYS A 128 -1.32 -11.04 -16.42
N ASN A 129 -1.78 -10.96 -15.26
CA ASN A 129 -3.05 -11.48 -14.75
C ASN A 129 -3.70 -10.44 -13.80
N GLY A 130 -3.38 -9.16 -13.99
CA GLY A 130 -3.95 -8.06 -13.25
C GLY A 130 -5.25 -7.55 -13.88
N LYS A 131 -5.85 -6.54 -13.27
CA LYS A 131 -7.03 -5.86 -13.81
C LYS A 131 -6.73 -5.21 -15.17
N TYR A 132 -5.50 -4.68 -15.34
CA TYR A 132 -5.01 -4.14 -16.59
C TYR A 132 -3.78 -4.90 -17.08
N PRO A 133 -3.57 -4.96 -18.41
CA PRO A 133 -2.37 -5.58 -18.97
C PRO A 133 -1.12 -4.78 -18.58
N PRO A 134 0.06 -5.41 -18.61
CA PRO A 134 1.31 -4.69 -18.42
C PRO A 134 1.53 -3.68 -19.55
N ILE A 135 2.22 -2.59 -19.23
CA ILE A 135 2.56 -1.55 -20.20
C ILE A 135 3.79 -2.00 -20.98
N LYS A 136 3.69 -2.03 -22.32
CA LYS A 136 4.78 -2.33 -23.20
C LYS A 136 5.38 -1.03 -23.74
N LEU A 137 6.68 -0.88 -23.61
CA LEU A 137 7.46 0.23 -24.18
C LEU A 137 8.46 -0.33 -25.18
N THR A 138 8.47 0.21 -26.39
CA THR A 138 9.47 -0.12 -27.40
C THR A 138 10.59 0.91 -27.32
N LEU A 139 11.81 0.44 -27.10
CA LEU A 139 13.01 1.29 -27.09
C LEU A 139 13.44 1.66 -28.52
N ASN A 140 14.29 2.68 -28.62
CA ASN A 140 14.83 3.14 -29.93
C ASN A 140 15.62 2.07 -30.68
N ASN A 141 16.15 1.06 -29.99
CA ASN A 141 16.86 -0.09 -30.56
C ASN A 141 15.92 -1.24 -30.99
N GLY A 142 14.60 -1.06 -30.87
CA GLY A 142 13.59 -2.08 -31.19
C GLY A 142 13.30 -3.11 -30.09
N GLU A 143 13.97 -3.04 -28.95
CA GLU A 143 13.69 -3.91 -27.80
C GLU A 143 12.40 -3.50 -27.07
N GLU A 144 11.64 -4.48 -26.59
CA GLU A 144 10.44 -4.23 -25.79
C GLU A 144 10.74 -4.38 -24.30
N ILE A 145 10.39 -3.36 -23.52
CA ILE A 145 10.36 -3.40 -22.06
C ILE A 145 8.91 -3.56 -21.61
N THR A 146 8.69 -4.48 -20.69
CA THR A 146 7.39 -4.69 -20.07
C THR A 146 7.41 -4.10 -18.66
N LEU A 147 6.61 -3.06 -18.43
CA LEU A 147 6.43 -2.46 -17.12
C LEU A 147 5.24 -3.12 -16.42
N VAL A 148 5.45 -3.51 -15.18
CA VAL A 148 4.42 -4.05 -14.28
C VAL A 148 4.42 -3.25 -12.98
N GLY A 149 3.28 -3.13 -12.35
CA GLY A 149 3.18 -2.37 -11.10
C GLY A 149 1.78 -2.40 -10.52
N GLN A 150 1.58 -1.55 -9.51
CA GLN A 150 0.34 -1.36 -8.81
C GLN A 150 0.13 0.13 -8.56
N ILE A 151 -1.09 0.58 -8.72
CA ILE A 151 -1.54 1.96 -8.46
C ILE A 151 -2.42 1.91 -7.23
N ASP A 152 -2.11 2.70 -6.22
CA ASP A 152 -2.83 2.67 -4.95
C ASP A 152 -4.27 3.18 -5.11
N ARG A 153 -4.47 4.30 -5.84
CA ARG A 153 -5.79 4.86 -6.11
C ARG A 153 -5.85 5.58 -7.45
N ILE A 154 -6.96 5.42 -8.14
CA ILE A 154 -7.30 6.16 -9.35
C ILE A 154 -8.55 6.99 -9.05
N ASP A 155 -8.46 8.29 -9.32
CA ASP A 155 -9.57 9.21 -9.24
C ASP A 155 -9.92 9.71 -10.64
N GLU A 156 -11.20 9.96 -10.88
CA GLU A 156 -11.74 10.39 -12.16
C GLU A 156 -12.56 11.66 -12.01
N LEU A 157 -12.47 12.52 -13.00
CA LEU A 157 -13.31 13.71 -13.16
C LEU A 157 -13.83 13.77 -14.59
N GLU A 158 -15.13 13.81 -14.78
CA GLU A 158 -15.75 14.13 -16.08
C GLU A 158 -16.10 15.61 -16.12
N LYS A 159 -15.57 16.31 -17.10
CA LYS A 159 -15.82 17.72 -17.32
C LYS A 159 -15.69 18.07 -18.81
N ASP A 160 -16.67 18.81 -19.34
CA ASP A 160 -16.68 19.33 -20.73
C ASP A 160 -16.43 18.22 -21.79
N ASP A 161 -17.17 17.09 -21.69
CA ASP A 161 -17.02 15.88 -22.52
C ASP A 161 -15.59 15.26 -22.49
N SER A 162 -14.78 15.67 -21.53
CA SER A 162 -13.43 15.16 -21.31
C SER A 162 -13.36 14.41 -19.97
N LYS A 163 -12.58 13.32 -19.98
CA LYS A 163 -12.32 12.51 -18.80
C LYS A 163 -10.90 12.76 -18.31
N TYR A 164 -10.77 13.22 -17.09
CA TYR A 164 -9.50 13.49 -16.41
C TYR A 164 -9.23 12.37 -15.39
N ILE A 165 -8.00 11.88 -15.37
CA ILE A 165 -7.56 10.82 -14.47
C ILE A 165 -6.48 11.38 -13.56
N ARG A 166 -6.60 11.12 -12.25
CA ARG A 166 -5.58 11.39 -11.25
C ARG A 166 -5.10 10.08 -10.64
N ILE A 167 -3.81 9.84 -10.71
CA ILE A 167 -3.15 8.69 -10.08
C ILE A 167 -2.60 9.16 -8.74
N VAL A 168 -2.94 8.46 -7.66
CA VAL A 168 -2.50 8.74 -6.30
C VAL A 168 -1.73 7.55 -5.77
N ASP A 169 -0.55 7.85 -5.21
CA ASP A 169 0.33 6.88 -4.55
C ASP A 169 0.53 7.32 -3.09
N TYR A 170 0.29 6.40 -2.16
CA TYR A 170 0.42 6.67 -0.73
C TYR A 170 1.83 6.35 -0.23
N LYS A 171 2.44 7.27 0.49
CA LYS A 171 3.76 7.08 1.08
C LYS A 171 3.71 7.24 2.58
N SER A 172 4.16 6.22 3.30
CA SER A 172 4.20 6.21 4.77
C SER A 172 5.47 6.82 5.36
N GLY A 173 6.46 7.21 4.53
CA GLY A 173 7.73 7.81 4.94
C GLY A 173 7.84 9.28 4.57
N ASP A 174 8.78 9.99 5.23
CA ASP A 174 9.17 11.34 4.85
C ASP A 174 9.77 11.34 3.44
N LYS A 175 9.18 12.15 2.56
CA LYS A 175 9.77 12.48 1.26
C LYS A 175 9.86 13.98 1.11
N SER A 176 11.05 14.47 0.84
CA SER A 176 11.23 15.83 0.35
C SER A 176 10.76 15.88 -1.11
N ILE A 177 9.84 16.77 -1.41
CA ILE A 177 9.46 17.06 -2.81
C ILE A 177 10.43 18.11 -3.32
N ASN A 178 11.23 17.73 -4.31
CA ASN A 178 12.06 18.68 -5.02
C ASN A 178 11.32 19.13 -6.29
N LEU A 179 11.00 20.43 -6.38
CA LEU A 179 10.25 20.97 -7.50
C LEU A 179 10.93 20.73 -8.85
N THR A 180 12.26 20.66 -8.88
CA THR A 180 13.02 20.32 -10.10
C THR A 180 12.80 18.88 -10.56
N GLU A 181 12.45 17.95 -9.69
CA GLU A 181 12.15 16.55 -10.03
C GLU A 181 10.70 16.35 -10.49
N VAL A 182 9.83 17.34 -10.25
CA VAL A 182 8.39 17.27 -10.61
C VAL A 182 8.15 17.75 -12.05
N TYR A 183 9.08 18.54 -12.63
CA TYR A 183 8.91 19.18 -13.93
C TYR A 183 9.82 18.64 -15.05
N TYR A 184 10.52 17.53 -14.82
CA TYR A 184 11.36 16.89 -15.82
C TYR A 184 11.07 15.41 -15.98
#